data_ec0f292427d00c7e5437969986859410
#
_entry.id   ec0f292427d00c7e5437969986859410
#
_cell.length_a   1.000
_cell.length_b   1.000
_cell.length_c   1.000
_cell.angle_alpha   90.00
_cell.angle_beta   90.00
_cell.angle_gamma   90.00
#
_symmetry.space_group_name_H-M   'P 1'
#
loop_
_entity.id
_entity.type
_entity.pdbx_description
1 polymer ?
#
loop_
_entity_poly.entity_id
_entity_poly.type
_entity_poly.pdbx_seq_one_letter_code
_entity_poly.pdbx_strand_id
1 'polypeptide(L)'
;MAIPLTDYLTRPDAYEGFDVVQEAVNRCKAQISRPYPNFSFTWVPLHNDLYTADGARASEFTFPYPDADFDFAWATSVFTHMDRNEVARYLAETRRVMRPGGRFLATFFLMDSQAEASSQGGPYAFKVQRDGVWFMDAEVISANVAFSPEDVEAMAKAAGWSSVEVHFGRWSGRGGPTLDFQDLVLLRA
;
A
#
# COMPACT_ATOMS: atom_id res chain seq x y z
N MET A 1 7.05 -5.99 9.88
CA MET A 1 7.99 -5.08 9.21
C MET A 1 8.59 -4.04 10.15
N ALA A 2 7.87 -3.50 11.14
CA ALA A 2 8.41 -2.48 12.06
C ALA A 2 9.54 -2.98 12.98
N ILE A 3 9.55 -4.26 13.37
CA ILE A 3 10.55 -4.80 14.31
C ILE A 3 12.01 -4.53 13.89
N PRO A 4 12.46 -4.81 12.64
CA PRO A 4 13.86 -4.52 12.27
C PRO A 4 14.22 -3.04 12.33
N LEU A 5 13.25 -2.15 12.31
CA LEU A 5 13.49 -0.71 12.36
C LEU A 5 13.78 -0.21 13.79
N THR A 6 13.47 -1.01 14.81
CA THR A 6 13.78 -0.64 16.21
C THR A 6 15.28 -0.50 16.46
N ASP A 7 16.12 -1.14 15.63
CA ASP A 7 17.57 -1.02 15.69
C ASP A 7 18.09 0.28 15.04
N TYR A 8 17.30 0.94 14.20
CA TYR A 8 17.68 2.13 13.43
C TYR A 8 17.03 3.42 13.93
N LEU A 9 15.75 3.35 14.31
CA LEU A 9 14.95 4.50 14.69
C LEU A 9 15.04 4.70 16.19
N THR A 10 15.92 5.59 16.64
CA THR A 10 16.22 5.82 18.06
C THR A 10 15.68 7.16 18.59
N ARG A 11 15.19 8.05 17.71
CA ARG A 11 14.61 9.34 18.10
C ARG A 11 13.17 9.17 18.58
N PRO A 12 12.69 10.02 19.51
CA PRO A 12 11.27 10.10 19.82
C PRO A 12 10.42 10.34 18.56
N ASP A 13 9.21 9.82 18.54
CA ASP A 13 8.23 9.96 17.41
C ASP A 13 8.81 9.56 16.05
N ALA A 14 9.67 8.53 16.05
CA ALA A 14 10.38 8.11 14.86
C ALA A 14 9.54 7.25 13.92
N TYR A 15 8.48 6.62 14.42
CA TYR A 15 7.64 5.69 13.66
C TYR A 15 6.17 5.83 14.00
N GLU A 16 5.37 6.02 12.96
CA GLU A 16 3.92 5.96 13.02
C GLU A 16 3.38 4.88 12.08
N GLY A 17 2.51 4.02 12.57
CA GLY A 17 1.83 3.01 11.76
C GLY A 17 0.34 2.99 12.05
N PHE A 18 -0.47 2.66 11.05
CA PHE A 18 -1.89 2.39 11.25
C PHE A 18 -2.34 1.16 10.45
N ASP A 19 -3.41 0.55 10.91
CA ASP A 19 -4.00 -0.62 10.28
C ASP A 19 -5.51 -0.68 10.57
N VAL A 20 -6.27 -1.31 9.67
CA VAL A 20 -7.71 -1.56 9.84
C VAL A 20 -8.00 -2.74 10.76
N VAL A 21 -7.04 -3.64 10.95
CA VAL A 21 -7.15 -4.83 11.80
C VAL A 21 -6.77 -4.48 13.23
N GLN A 22 -7.76 -4.25 14.07
CA GLN A 22 -7.57 -3.83 15.47
C GLN A 22 -6.67 -4.78 16.28
N GLU A 23 -6.83 -6.08 16.08
CA GLU A 23 -5.99 -7.08 16.79
C GLU A 23 -4.52 -6.96 16.39
N ALA A 24 -4.22 -6.71 15.10
CA ALA A 24 -2.86 -6.49 14.64
C ALA A 24 -2.24 -5.24 15.29
N VAL A 25 -2.99 -4.15 15.36
CA VAL A 25 -2.57 -2.92 16.07
C VAL A 25 -2.32 -3.18 17.55
N ASN A 26 -3.22 -3.87 18.23
CA ASN A 26 -3.06 -4.21 19.65
C ASN A 26 -1.81 -5.06 19.90
N ARG A 27 -1.52 -6.01 19.00
CA ARG A 27 -0.31 -6.82 19.04
C ARG A 27 0.94 -5.96 18.83
N CYS A 28 0.94 -5.06 17.86
CA CYS A 28 2.04 -4.12 17.63
C CYS A 28 2.28 -3.22 18.86
N LYS A 29 1.22 -2.68 19.47
CA LYS A 29 1.34 -1.89 20.71
C LYS A 29 1.97 -2.69 21.84
N ALA A 30 1.54 -3.93 22.04
CA ALA A 30 2.05 -4.78 23.12
C ALA A 30 3.51 -5.22 22.89
N GLN A 31 3.86 -5.56 21.66
CA GLN A 31 5.17 -6.15 21.34
C GLN A 31 6.24 -5.12 20.91
N ILE A 32 5.82 -3.98 20.36
CA ILE A 32 6.73 -2.98 19.82
C ILE A 32 6.65 -1.67 20.60
N SER A 33 5.48 -1.01 20.70
CA SER A 33 5.42 0.29 21.38
C SER A 33 5.80 0.22 22.85
N ARG A 34 5.48 -0.86 23.52
CA ARG A 34 5.79 -1.02 24.95
C ARG A 34 7.29 -1.01 25.23
N PRO A 35 8.16 -1.79 24.54
CA PRO A 35 9.62 -1.72 24.69
C PRO A 35 10.25 -0.53 23.92
N TYR A 36 9.60 0.02 22.88
CA TYR A 36 10.10 1.08 22.03
C TYR A 36 9.08 2.22 21.95
N PRO A 37 9.06 3.17 22.90
CA PRO A 37 8.04 4.21 23.00
C PRO A 37 8.01 5.20 21.81
N ASN A 38 9.05 5.22 20.99
CA ASN A 38 9.16 5.98 19.76
C ASN A 38 8.46 5.30 18.54
N PHE A 39 7.77 4.19 18.78
CA PHE A 39 6.96 3.51 17.78
C PHE A 39 5.48 3.57 18.21
N SER A 40 4.67 4.25 17.42
CA SER A 40 3.24 4.38 17.64
C SER A 40 2.44 3.59 16.61
N PHE A 41 1.32 3.02 17.03
CA PHE A 41 0.39 2.30 16.15
C PHE A 41 -1.04 2.73 16.43
N THR A 42 -1.78 3.08 15.37
CA THR A 42 -3.16 3.55 15.45
C THR A 42 -4.09 2.59 14.72
N TRP A 43 -5.18 2.20 15.38
CA TRP A 43 -6.25 1.50 14.71
C TRP A 43 -7.15 2.51 14.00
N VAL A 44 -7.46 2.24 12.72
CA VAL A 44 -8.34 3.06 11.89
C VAL A 44 -9.53 2.20 11.42
N PRO A 45 -10.77 2.49 11.85
CA PRO A 45 -11.95 1.71 11.51
C PRO A 45 -12.43 2.04 10.09
N LEU A 46 -11.78 1.48 9.09
CA LEU A 46 -12.17 1.63 7.70
C LEU A 46 -12.84 0.34 7.20
N HIS A 47 -13.83 0.51 6.34
CA HIS A 47 -14.48 -0.59 5.66
C HIS A 47 -13.50 -1.30 4.72
N ASN A 48 -13.49 -2.64 4.77
CA ASN A 48 -12.80 -3.49 3.82
C ASN A 48 -13.47 -4.87 3.80
N ASP A 49 -13.86 -5.37 2.64
CA ASP A 49 -14.63 -6.61 2.47
C ASP A 49 -13.99 -7.85 3.11
N LEU A 50 -12.65 -7.84 3.27
CA LEU A 50 -11.91 -8.96 3.87
C LEU A 50 -11.77 -8.87 5.38
N TYR A 51 -11.71 -7.66 5.94
CA TYR A 51 -11.27 -7.46 7.32
C TYR A 51 -12.30 -6.78 8.20
N THR A 52 -13.10 -5.86 7.66
CA THR A 52 -13.97 -4.99 8.47
C THR A 52 -15.22 -4.61 7.68
N ALA A 53 -16.36 -5.24 7.99
CA ALA A 53 -17.64 -4.96 7.32
C ALA A 53 -18.18 -3.56 7.60
N ASP A 54 -17.86 -3.03 8.78
CA ASP A 54 -18.29 -1.70 9.23
C ASP A 54 -17.11 -0.73 9.24
N GLY A 55 -17.35 0.55 8.93
CA GLY A 55 -16.33 1.59 8.97
C GLY A 55 -16.52 2.67 7.92
N ALA A 56 -15.69 3.70 8.01
CA ALA A 56 -15.64 4.75 7.01
C ALA A 56 -15.01 4.24 5.72
N ARG A 57 -15.32 4.86 4.58
CA ARG A 57 -14.68 4.51 3.31
C ARG A 57 -13.22 4.96 3.28
N ALA A 58 -12.34 4.09 2.84
CA ALA A 58 -10.92 4.43 2.68
C ALA A 58 -10.70 5.56 1.66
N SER A 59 -11.59 5.69 0.66
CA SER A 59 -11.60 6.79 -0.32
C SER A 59 -11.89 8.18 0.28
N GLU A 60 -12.41 8.25 1.50
CA GLU A 60 -12.72 9.50 2.22
C GLU A 60 -11.80 9.71 3.43
N PHE A 61 -10.92 8.76 3.71
CA PHE A 61 -10.06 8.79 4.88
C PHE A 61 -8.98 9.88 4.76
N THR A 62 -8.83 10.65 5.84
CA THR A 62 -7.74 11.61 6.01
C THR A 62 -6.78 11.03 7.04
N PHE A 63 -5.49 10.95 6.69
CA PHE A 63 -4.48 10.44 7.61
C PHE A 63 -4.36 11.37 8.83
N PRO A 64 -4.31 10.82 10.05
CA PRO A 64 -4.30 11.60 11.29
C PRO A 64 -2.92 12.23 11.56
N TYR A 65 -2.27 12.73 10.52
CA TYR A 65 -0.94 13.31 10.57
C TYR A 65 -0.92 14.69 9.90
N PRO A 66 -0.08 15.62 10.38
CA PRO A 66 0.08 16.93 9.75
C PRO A 66 0.73 16.83 8.37
N ASP A 67 0.67 17.92 7.62
CA ASP A 67 1.34 18.07 6.33
C ASP A 67 2.86 18.06 6.52
N ALA A 68 3.58 17.46 5.58
CA ALA A 68 5.05 17.46 5.52
C ALA A 68 5.72 17.00 6.83
N ASP A 69 5.26 15.89 7.40
CA ASP A 69 5.76 15.35 8.67
C ASP A 69 6.74 14.19 8.50
N PHE A 70 6.65 13.44 7.41
CA PHE A 70 7.43 12.22 7.19
C PHE A 70 8.48 12.35 6.08
N ASP A 71 9.63 11.73 6.29
CA ASP A 71 10.71 11.62 5.30
C ASP A 71 10.58 10.35 4.45
N PHE A 72 9.99 9.30 5.04
CA PHE A 72 9.78 8.01 4.39
C PHE A 72 8.47 7.37 4.86
N ALA A 73 7.74 6.81 3.92
CA ALA A 73 6.55 6.01 4.18
C ALA A 73 6.59 4.70 3.38
N TRP A 74 5.84 3.69 3.81
CA TRP A 74 5.61 2.49 3.01
C TRP A 74 4.24 1.88 3.26
N ALA A 75 3.72 1.19 2.22
CA ALA A 75 2.50 0.42 2.27
C ALA A 75 2.74 -0.92 1.55
N THR A 76 2.81 -2.01 2.29
CA THR A 76 3.01 -3.35 1.72
C THR A 76 1.76 -4.18 1.86
N SER A 77 1.30 -4.76 0.74
CA SER A 77 0.05 -5.51 0.63
C SER A 77 -1.17 -4.71 1.13
N VAL A 78 -1.18 -3.40 0.89
CA VAL A 78 -2.32 -2.53 1.17
C VAL A 78 -3.08 -2.24 -0.12
N PHE A 79 -2.41 -1.72 -1.13
CA PHE A 79 -3.03 -1.35 -2.41
C PHE A 79 -3.52 -2.55 -3.24
N THR A 80 -3.03 -3.73 -2.93
CA THR A 80 -3.56 -4.99 -3.49
C THR A 80 -4.95 -5.36 -2.98
N HIS A 81 -5.52 -4.60 -2.03
CA HIS A 81 -6.82 -4.80 -1.40
C HIS A 81 -7.72 -3.55 -1.46
N MET A 82 -7.42 -2.61 -2.33
CA MET A 82 -8.11 -1.33 -2.48
C MET A 82 -8.59 -1.10 -3.90
N ASP A 83 -9.73 -0.42 -4.04
CA ASP A 83 -10.19 0.06 -5.33
C ASP A 83 -9.39 1.28 -5.81
N ARG A 84 -9.66 1.73 -7.06
CA ARG A 84 -8.99 2.88 -7.67
C ARG A 84 -9.15 4.18 -6.86
N ASN A 85 -10.34 4.45 -6.32
CA ASN A 85 -10.60 5.70 -5.58
C ASN A 85 -9.89 5.69 -4.23
N GLU A 86 -9.83 4.53 -3.59
CA GLU A 86 -9.11 4.32 -2.34
C GLU A 86 -7.60 4.49 -2.53
N VAL A 87 -7.04 3.86 -3.59
CA VAL A 87 -5.61 4.03 -3.94
C VAL A 87 -5.30 5.50 -4.25
N ALA A 88 -6.13 6.17 -5.06
CA ALA A 88 -5.92 7.59 -5.39
C ALA A 88 -5.96 8.48 -4.13
N ARG A 89 -6.89 8.21 -3.21
CA ARG A 89 -6.97 8.93 -1.92
C ARG A 89 -5.73 8.70 -1.08
N TYR A 90 -5.29 7.45 -0.94
CA TYR A 90 -4.10 7.12 -0.16
C TYR A 90 -2.82 7.71 -0.75
N LEU A 91 -2.69 7.72 -2.07
CA LEU A 91 -1.57 8.39 -2.75
C LEU A 91 -1.56 9.90 -2.47
N ALA A 92 -2.73 10.55 -2.48
CA ALA A 92 -2.86 11.98 -2.18
C ALA A 92 -2.55 12.28 -0.70
N GLU A 93 -3.10 11.49 0.23
CA GLU A 93 -2.85 11.67 1.67
C GLU A 93 -1.38 11.37 2.02
N THR A 94 -0.80 10.29 1.47
CA THR A 94 0.62 10.01 1.67
C THR A 94 1.46 11.17 1.15
N ARG A 95 1.15 11.71 -0.05
CA ARG A 95 1.87 12.87 -0.60
C ARG A 95 1.75 14.11 0.30
N ARG A 96 0.57 14.37 0.86
CA ARG A 96 0.33 15.50 1.78
C ARG A 96 1.22 15.42 3.01
N VAL A 97 1.32 14.25 3.62
CA VAL A 97 2.10 14.07 4.86
C VAL A 97 3.61 13.94 4.61
N MET A 98 4.04 13.75 3.35
CA MET A 98 5.47 13.65 3.01
C MET A 98 6.13 15.01 2.92
N ARG A 99 7.32 15.15 3.48
CA ARG A 99 8.21 16.31 3.28
C ARG A 99 8.67 16.38 1.83
N PRO A 100 9.02 17.58 1.33
CA PRO A 100 9.67 17.72 0.03
C PRO A 100 10.90 16.82 -0.07
N GLY A 101 11.00 16.03 -1.15
CA GLY A 101 12.06 15.05 -1.35
C GLY A 101 11.90 13.74 -0.58
N GLY A 102 10.86 13.59 0.23
CA GLY A 102 10.50 12.36 0.90
C GLY A 102 10.16 11.22 -0.09
N ARG A 103 10.18 9.98 0.37
CA ARG A 103 9.97 8.79 -0.46
C ARG A 103 8.86 7.91 0.09
N PHE A 104 8.06 7.37 -0.82
CA PHE A 104 7.03 6.40 -0.49
C PHE A 104 7.25 5.11 -1.27
N LEU A 105 7.36 3.98 -0.56
CA LEU A 105 7.44 2.64 -1.13
C LEU A 105 6.08 1.94 -0.99
N ALA A 106 5.50 1.53 -2.09
CA ALA A 106 4.25 0.77 -2.10
C ALA A 106 4.38 -0.52 -2.89
N THR A 107 3.59 -1.54 -2.52
CA THR A 107 3.50 -2.76 -3.30
C THR A 107 2.16 -2.88 -4.00
N PHE A 108 2.21 -3.40 -5.23
CA PHE A 108 1.06 -3.59 -6.12
C PHE A 108 1.09 -4.95 -6.78
N PHE A 109 0.00 -5.31 -7.43
CA PHE A 109 -0.02 -6.20 -8.57
C PHE A 109 -0.16 -5.33 -9.83
N LEU A 110 0.88 -5.29 -10.66
CA LEU A 110 0.88 -4.47 -11.88
C LEU A 110 0.62 -5.34 -13.11
N MET A 111 -0.51 -5.08 -13.76
CA MET A 111 -0.97 -5.82 -14.92
C MET A 111 -0.52 -5.11 -16.20
N ASP A 112 0.52 -5.63 -16.81
CA ASP A 112 0.93 -5.34 -18.17
C ASP A 112 0.69 -6.57 -19.08
N SER A 113 0.96 -6.46 -20.36
CA SER A 113 0.74 -7.55 -21.31
C SER A 113 1.54 -8.82 -20.96
N GLN A 114 2.71 -8.69 -20.36
CA GLN A 114 3.51 -9.84 -19.91
C GLN A 114 2.88 -10.50 -18.68
N ALA A 115 2.46 -9.71 -17.70
CA ALA A 115 1.80 -10.23 -16.50
C ALA A 115 0.47 -10.90 -16.86
N GLU A 116 -0.31 -10.29 -17.76
CA GLU A 116 -1.56 -10.87 -18.25
C GLU A 116 -1.34 -12.23 -18.92
N ALA A 117 -0.33 -12.34 -19.76
CA ALA A 117 -0.01 -13.61 -20.43
C ALA A 117 0.53 -14.67 -19.47
N SER A 118 1.39 -14.31 -18.52
CA SER A 118 2.09 -15.26 -17.65
C SER A 118 1.31 -15.67 -16.41
N SER A 119 0.36 -14.85 -15.92
CA SER A 119 -0.44 -15.16 -14.72
C SER A 119 -1.65 -16.06 -15.00
N GLN A 120 -2.02 -16.27 -16.27
CA GLN A 120 -3.14 -17.12 -16.66
C GLN A 120 -2.98 -18.55 -16.15
N GLY A 121 -3.98 -19.01 -15.35
CA GLY A 121 -3.94 -20.35 -14.77
C GLY A 121 -3.10 -20.49 -13.51
N GLY A 122 -2.40 -19.46 -13.09
CA GLY A 122 -1.67 -19.41 -11.83
C GLY A 122 -2.55 -19.06 -10.62
N PRO A 123 -1.99 -19.14 -9.41
CA PRO A 123 -2.73 -18.84 -8.17
C PRO A 123 -3.13 -17.35 -8.06
N TYR A 124 -2.53 -16.47 -8.84
CA TYR A 124 -2.83 -15.03 -8.92
C TYR A 124 -3.42 -14.65 -10.29
N ALA A 125 -4.32 -15.49 -10.82
CA ALA A 125 -5.05 -15.18 -12.03
C ALA A 125 -6.19 -14.19 -11.73
N PHE A 126 -6.12 -12.99 -12.27
CA PHE A 126 -7.17 -11.98 -12.19
C PHE A 126 -8.20 -12.24 -13.28
N LYS A 127 -9.42 -12.61 -12.88
CA LYS A 127 -10.46 -13.13 -13.79
C LYS A 127 -11.48 -12.09 -14.21
N VAL A 128 -11.56 -10.98 -13.52
CA VAL A 128 -12.56 -9.93 -13.74
C VAL A 128 -11.85 -8.62 -14.01
N GLN A 129 -12.25 -7.94 -15.09
CA GLN A 129 -11.77 -6.59 -15.38
C GLN A 129 -12.97 -5.63 -15.42
N ARG A 130 -12.85 -4.50 -14.72
CA ARG A 130 -13.85 -3.42 -14.72
C ARG A 130 -13.09 -2.08 -14.75
N ASP A 131 -13.42 -1.22 -15.70
CA ASP A 131 -12.86 0.13 -15.82
C ASP A 131 -11.31 0.18 -15.78
N GLY A 132 -10.66 -0.80 -16.42
CA GLY A 132 -9.19 -0.90 -16.46
C GLY A 132 -8.52 -1.41 -15.17
N VAL A 133 -9.30 -1.88 -14.21
CA VAL A 133 -8.81 -2.51 -12.97
C VAL A 133 -9.13 -4.00 -13.02
N TRP A 134 -8.20 -4.84 -12.59
CA TRP A 134 -8.35 -6.30 -12.55
C TRP A 134 -8.61 -6.76 -11.12
N PHE A 135 -9.57 -7.66 -10.97
CA PHE A 135 -9.97 -8.25 -9.71
C PHE A 135 -9.81 -9.77 -9.76
N MET A 136 -9.33 -10.33 -8.67
CA MET A 136 -9.16 -11.77 -8.55
C MET A 136 -10.50 -12.47 -8.34
N ASP A 137 -11.43 -11.83 -7.64
CA ASP A 137 -12.77 -12.31 -7.32
C ASP A 137 -13.83 -11.30 -7.78
N ALA A 138 -15.02 -11.81 -8.19
CA ALA A 138 -16.11 -10.99 -8.68
C ALA A 138 -16.99 -10.41 -7.56
N GLU A 139 -17.02 -11.05 -6.40
CA GLU A 139 -17.88 -10.71 -5.26
C GLU A 139 -17.07 -10.04 -4.14
N VAL A 140 -15.89 -10.57 -3.82
CA VAL A 140 -14.99 -10.01 -2.81
C VAL A 140 -13.96 -9.12 -3.52
N ILE A 141 -14.32 -7.86 -3.74
CA ILE A 141 -13.49 -6.91 -4.50
C ILE A 141 -12.09 -6.76 -3.89
N SER A 142 -12.01 -6.70 -2.57
CA SER A 142 -10.74 -6.56 -1.84
C SER A 142 -9.91 -7.86 -1.75
N ALA A 143 -10.32 -8.97 -2.41
CA ALA A 143 -9.56 -10.22 -2.34
C ALA A 143 -8.14 -10.07 -2.92
N ASN A 144 -8.02 -9.51 -4.11
CA ASN A 144 -6.80 -8.96 -4.69
C ASN A 144 -7.17 -8.07 -5.88
N VAL A 145 -6.49 -6.95 -6.01
CA VAL A 145 -6.69 -5.94 -7.05
C VAL A 145 -5.38 -5.68 -7.77
N ALA A 146 -5.42 -5.60 -9.11
CA ALA A 146 -4.28 -5.23 -9.93
C ALA A 146 -4.62 -4.01 -10.81
N PHE A 147 -3.61 -3.19 -11.05
CA PHE A 147 -3.70 -1.96 -11.85
C PHE A 147 -2.71 -2.01 -13.00
N SER A 148 -2.95 -1.29 -14.09
CA SER A 148 -1.89 -1.08 -15.06
C SER A 148 -0.79 -0.17 -14.48
N PRO A 149 0.48 -0.33 -14.90
CA PRO A 149 1.55 0.62 -14.53
C PRO A 149 1.20 2.07 -14.86
N GLU A 150 0.54 2.30 -16.00
CA GLU A 150 0.12 3.60 -16.49
C GLU A 150 -0.95 4.22 -15.56
N ASP A 151 -1.88 3.42 -15.05
CA ASP A 151 -2.88 3.88 -14.09
C ASP A 151 -2.25 4.33 -12.78
N VAL A 152 -1.31 3.54 -12.25
CA VAL A 152 -0.60 3.88 -11.01
C VAL A 152 0.20 5.16 -11.20
N GLU A 153 0.89 5.31 -12.34
CA GLU A 153 1.63 6.53 -12.68
C GLU A 153 0.68 7.73 -12.77
N ALA A 154 -0.47 7.59 -13.44
CA ALA A 154 -1.46 8.65 -13.58
C ALA A 154 -2.03 9.10 -12.23
N MET A 155 -2.40 8.14 -11.35
CA MET A 155 -2.89 8.43 -10.01
C MET A 155 -1.82 9.13 -9.15
N ALA A 156 -0.58 8.65 -9.22
CA ALA A 156 0.54 9.24 -8.50
C ALA A 156 0.80 10.69 -8.97
N LYS A 157 0.80 10.93 -10.27
CA LYS A 157 0.97 12.24 -10.87
C LYS A 157 -0.14 13.21 -10.48
N ALA A 158 -1.40 12.74 -10.49
CA ALA A 158 -2.55 13.52 -10.05
C ALA A 158 -2.46 13.88 -8.55
N ALA A 159 -1.86 13.02 -7.73
CA ALA A 159 -1.60 13.26 -6.31
C ALA A 159 -0.38 14.19 -6.05
N GLY A 160 0.36 14.61 -7.08
CA GLY A 160 1.49 15.54 -6.96
C GLY A 160 2.85 14.89 -6.66
N TRP A 161 3.00 13.58 -6.95
CA TRP A 161 4.29 12.92 -6.88
C TRP A 161 5.18 13.33 -8.06
N SER A 162 6.45 13.62 -7.80
CA SER A 162 7.40 14.14 -8.79
C SER A 162 7.99 13.05 -9.69
N SER A 163 8.11 11.83 -9.18
CA SER A 163 8.56 10.67 -9.95
C SER A 163 7.97 9.36 -9.44
N VAL A 164 7.87 8.40 -10.36
CA VAL A 164 7.43 7.02 -10.12
C VAL A 164 8.47 6.08 -10.71
N GLU A 165 8.99 5.16 -9.90
CA GLU A 165 9.92 4.13 -10.31
C GLU A 165 9.31 2.77 -10.01
N VAL A 166 9.28 1.86 -11.00
CA VAL A 166 8.65 0.54 -10.91
C VAL A 166 9.71 -0.56 -10.96
N HIS A 167 9.63 -1.49 -10.02
CA HIS A 167 10.39 -2.74 -10.03
C HIS A 167 9.42 -3.92 -10.02
N PHE A 168 9.35 -4.63 -11.12
CA PHE A 168 8.43 -5.76 -11.24
C PHE A 168 8.82 -6.93 -10.34
N GLY A 169 7.80 -7.52 -9.69
CA GLY A 169 7.91 -8.69 -8.84
C GLY A 169 7.76 -10.00 -9.61
N ARG A 170 7.71 -11.11 -8.87
CA ARG A 170 7.56 -12.46 -9.47
C ARG A 170 6.16 -13.04 -9.39
N TRP A 171 5.18 -12.33 -8.86
CA TRP A 171 3.82 -12.81 -8.63
C TRP A 171 3.13 -13.34 -9.90
N SER A 172 3.39 -12.70 -11.04
CA SER A 172 2.80 -13.05 -12.33
C SER A 172 3.47 -14.25 -13.01
N GLY A 173 4.56 -14.79 -12.44
CA GLY A 173 5.38 -15.79 -13.13
C GLY A 173 6.41 -15.19 -14.11
N ARG A 174 6.59 -13.87 -14.09
CA ARG A 174 7.61 -13.14 -14.85
C ARG A 174 8.99 -13.67 -14.50
N GLY A 175 9.77 -14.04 -15.50
CA GLY A 175 11.15 -14.51 -15.32
C GLY A 175 12.13 -13.38 -15.02
N GLY A 176 13.31 -13.74 -14.49
CA GLY A 176 14.39 -12.81 -14.19
C GLY A 176 14.54 -12.52 -12.69
N PRO A 177 15.58 -11.75 -12.32
CA PRO A 177 15.80 -11.35 -10.93
C PRO A 177 14.74 -10.34 -10.50
N THR A 178 14.17 -10.53 -9.32
CA THR A 178 13.16 -9.64 -8.72
C THR A 178 13.52 -9.30 -7.29
N LEU A 179 13.14 -8.11 -6.84
CA LEU A 179 13.39 -7.66 -5.47
C LEU A 179 12.40 -8.26 -4.48
N ASP A 180 11.14 -8.46 -4.92
CA ASP A 180 10.07 -8.98 -4.06
C ASP A 180 9.11 -9.88 -4.84
N PHE A 181 8.13 -10.43 -4.13
CA PHE A 181 7.01 -11.16 -4.73
C PHE A 181 6.06 -10.21 -5.47
N GLN A 182 5.59 -9.16 -4.81
CA GLN A 182 4.77 -8.10 -5.42
C GLN A 182 5.65 -7.10 -6.17
N ASP A 183 5.03 -6.32 -7.05
CA ASP A 183 5.70 -5.23 -7.73
C ASP A 183 5.93 -4.08 -6.75
N LEU A 184 7.13 -3.50 -6.76
CA LEU A 184 7.49 -2.36 -5.94
C LEU A 184 7.35 -1.07 -6.74
N VAL A 185 6.69 -0.10 -6.16
CA VAL A 185 6.55 1.25 -6.71
C VAL A 185 7.17 2.24 -5.73
N LEU A 186 8.22 2.92 -6.16
CA LEU A 186 8.89 3.96 -5.39
C LEU A 186 8.51 5.32 -5.93
N LEU A 187 7.95 6.17 -5.06
CA LEU A 187 7.49 7.52 -5.38
C LEU A 187 8.34 8.56 -4.64
N ARG A 188 8.56 9.73 -5.25
CA ARG A 188 9.21 10.89 -4.62
C ARG A 188 8.25 12.06 -4.51
N ALA A 189 8.28 12.71 -3.35
CA ALA A 189 7.49 13.90 -3.06
C ALA A 189 8.11 15.18 -3.65
#